data_1243ef9c0c28cbf0fa77673c46dac682
#
_entry.id   1243ef9c0c28cbf0fa77673c46dac682
#
_cell.length_a   1.000
_cell.length_b   1.000
_cell.length_c   1.000
_cell.angle_alpha   90.00
_cell.angle_beta   90.00
_cell.angle_gamma   90.00
#
_symmetry.space_group_name_H-M   'P 1'
#
loop_
_entity.id
_entity.type
_entity.pdbx_description
1 polymer ?
#
loop_
_entity_poly.entity_id
_entity_poly.type
_entity_poly.pdbx_seq_one_letter_code
_entity_poly.pdbx_strand_id
1 'polypeptide(L)'
;MKGEPYIYDGGLAVDDRGEISFVNDFHFELVKRFYMVSNHKQGFVRAWHAHKQEAKYVTVVAGAALVGAVRIDNWQKPSKDLPVGRFVLSSKK
;
A
#
# COMPACT_ATOMS: atom_id res chain seq x y z
N MET A 1 -0.29 9.33 10.57
CA MET A 1 0.80 9.23 9.59
C MET A 1 1.32 10.60 9.28
N LYS A 2 2.57 10.81 9.50
CA LYS A 2 3.14 12.15 9.45
C LYS A 2 4.01 12.44 8.25
N GLY A 3 4.21 11.59 7.38
CA GLY A 3 5.07 11.81 6.23
C GLY A 3 4.38 11.53 4.94
N GLU A 4 5.15 11.59 3.90
CA GLU A 4 4.70 11.20 2.59
C GLU A 4 4.58 9.67 2.52
N PRO A 5 3.71 9.15 1.68
CA PRO A 5 3.72 7.73 1.39
C PRO A 5 5.10 7.29 0.93
N TYR A 6 5.51 6.12 1.35
CA TYR A 6 6.85 5.62 1.11
C TYR A 6 6.80 4.18 0.64
N ILE A 7 7.60 3.87 -0.38
CA ILE A 7 7.72 2.52 -0.91
C ILE A 7 8.95 1.85 -0.33
N TYR A 8 8.73 0.69 0.31
CA TYR A 8 9.82 -0.20 0.68
C TYR A 8 10.04 -1.16 -0.48
N ASP A 9 11.19 -1.04 -1.12
CA ASP A 9 11.50 -1.91 -2.24
C ASP A 9 11.81 -3.30 -1.75
N GLY A 10 11.18 -4.27 -2.37
CA GLY A 10 11.43 -5.66 -2.07
C GLY A 10 12.39 -6.29 -3.06
N GLY A 11 12.62 -7.56 -2.89
CA GLY A 11 13.44 -8.35 -3.76
C GLY A 11 12.79 -9.67 -4.10
N LEU A 12 13.40 -10.38 -5.03
CA LEU A 12 12.93 -11.66 -5.48
C LEU A 12 14.12 -12.58 -5.67
N ALA A 13 14.07 -13.74 -5.01
CA ALA A 13 15.07 -14.78 -5.18
C ALA A 13 14.42 -15.99 -5.84
N VAL A 14 15.00 -16.48 -6.93
CA VAL A 14 14.44 -17.57 -7.70
C VAL A 14 15.48 -18.69 -7.79
N ASP A 15 15.03 -19.92 -7.56
CA ASP A 15 15.86 -21.09 -7.76
C ASP A 15 14.99 -22.22 -8.36
N ASP A 16 15.51 -23.44 -8.42
CA ASP A 16 14.80 -24.58 -9.04
C ASP A 16 13.62 -25.06 -8.20
N ARG A 17 13.47 -24.61 -6.97
CA ARG A 17 12.33 -24.96 -6.11
C ARG A 17 11.19 -23.95 -6.22
N GLY A 18 11.45 -22.76 -6.76
CA GLY A 18 10.46 -21.70 -6.84
C GLY A 18 11.07 -20.34 -6.56
N GLU A 19 10.31 -19.48 -5.92
CA GLU A 19 10.76 -18.12 -5.69
C GLU A 19 10.39 -17.62 -4.30
N ILE A 20 11.17 -16.69 -3.79
CA ILE A 20 10.91 -16.01 -2.52
C ILE A 20 10.86 -14.52 -2.80
N SER A 21 9.77 -13.90 -2.42
CA SER A 21 9.63 -12.44 -2.44
C SER A 21 9.85 -11.93 -1.02
N PHE A 22 10.63 -10.88 -0.87
CA PHE A 22 10.97 -10.40 0.45
C PHE A 22 11.12 -8.88 0.50
N VAL A 23 10.97 -8.32 1.69
CA VAL A 23 11.28 -6.93 1.99
C VAL A 23 12.06 -6.91 3.28
N ASN A 24 13.36 -6.61 3.19
CA ASN A 24 14.23 -6.67 4.35
C ASN A 24 14.26 -5.40 5.19
N ASP A 25 13.84 -4.28 4.60
CA ASP A 25 13.93 -2.98 5.25
C ASP A 25 12.69 -2.63 6.06
N PHE A 26 11.73 -3.53 6.14
CA PHE A 26 10.50 -3.29 6.87
C PHE A 26 10.56 -3.93 8.25
N HIS A 27 10.13 -3.18 9.26
CA HIS A 27 10.09 -3.65 10.64
C HIS A 27 8.66 -3.60 11.16
N PHE A 28 8.29 -4.64 11.90
CA PHE A 28 6.91 -4.81 12.37
C PHE A 28 6.60 -4.12 13.69
N GLU A 29 7.52 -3.37 14.24
CA GLU A 29 7.38 -2.81 15.59
C GLU A 29 6.13 -1.97 15.79
N LEU A 30 5.69 -1.26 14.76
CA LEU A 30 4.52 -0.40 14.84
C LEU A 30 3.25 -1.05 14.34
N VAL A 31 3.31 -2.30 13.95
CA VAL A 31 2.14 -3.02 13.43
C VAL A 31 1.35 -3.60 14.57
N LYS A 32 0.08 -3.23 14.67
CA LYS A 32 -0.80 -3.68 15.74
C LYS A 32 -1.84 -4.69 15.29
N ARG A 33 -2.13 -4.74 14.01
CA ARG A 33 -3.06 -5.73 13.46
C ARG A 33 -2.82 -5.85 11.96
N PHE A 34 -3.32 -6.92 11.37
CA PHE A 34 -3.33 -7.02 9.93
C PHE A 34 -4.63 -7.65 9.45
N TYR A 35 -4.92 -7.44 8.18
CA TYR A 35 -6.04 -8.07 7.51
C TYR A 35 -5.73 -8.16 6.02
N MET A 36 -6.49 -9.01 5.34
CA MET A 36 -6.30 -9.21 3.92
C MET A 36 -7.53 -8.74 3.17
N VAL A 37 -7.29 -8.16 2.01
CA VAL A 37 -8.34 -7.69 1.12
C VAL A 37 -8.21 -8.43 -0.20
N SER A 38 -9.30 -9.01 -0.67
CA SER A 38 -9.35 -9.56 -2.02
C SER A 38 -10.52 -8.94 -2.76
N ASN A 39 -10.34 -8.75 -4.05
CA ASN A 39 -11.40 -8.26 -4.91
C ASN A 39 -11.97 -9.41 -5.72
N HIS A 40 -13.28 -9.40 -5.92
CA HIS A 40 -13.94 -10.46 -6.69
C HIS A 40 -13.55 -10.44 -8.15
N LYS A 41 -13.22 -9.26 -8.67
CA LYS A 41 -12.87 -9.09 -10.07
C LYS A 41 -11.68 -8.18 -10.21
N GLN A 42 -10.93 -8.39 -11.27
CA GLN A 42 -9.90 -7.46 -11.70
C GLN A 42 -10.54 -6.10 -12.01
N GLY A 43 -9.86 -5.03 -11.67
CA GLY A 43 -10.36 -3.68 -11.92
C GLY A 43 -11.35 -3.15 -10.89
N PHE A 44 -11.64 -3.92 -9.87
CA PHE A 44 -12.52 -3.48 -8.80
C PHE A 44 -11.86 -2.33 -8.02
N VAL A 45 -12.59 -1.26 -7.80
CA VAL A 45 -12.07 -0.08 -7.11
C VAL A 45 -12.61 0.00 -5.69
N ARG A 46 -11.72 0.19 -4.74
CA ARG A 46 -12.06 0.47 -3.35
C ARG A 46 -11.52 1.86 -3.03
N ALA A 47 -12.40 2.83 -2.91
CA ALA A 47 -12.01 4.22 -2.65
C ALA A 47 -13.20 4.94 -2.01
N TRP A 48 -13.02 6.03 -1.37
CA TRP A 48 -11.78 6.55 -0.77
C TRP A 48 -11.92 6.45 0.73
N HIS A 49 -10.86 6.17 1.45
CA HIS A 49 -10.90 6.05 2.91
C HIS A 49 -9.86 7.00 3.49
N ALA A 50 -10.22 7.71 4.55
CA ALA A 50 -9.34 8.69 5.17
C ALA A 50 -9.07 8.34 6.63
N HIS A 51 -7.85 8.62 7.06
CA HIS A 51 -7.42 8.32 8.43
C HIS A 51 -6.59 9.47 8.97
N LYS A 52 -6.95 9.98 10.13
CA LYS A 52 -6.21 11.04 10.80
C LYS A 52 -5.03 10.53 11.61
N GLN A 53 -5.23 9.42 12.30
CA GLN A 53 -4.30 8.96 13.33
C GLN A 53 -3.75 7.57 13.06
N GLU A 54 -4.07 7.02 11.91
CA GLU A 54 -3.75 5.65 11.58
C GLU A 54 -2.80 5.62 10.39
N ALA A 55 -1.72 4.87 10.52
CA ALA A 55 -0.84 4.58 9.42
C ALA A 55 -1.11 3.17 8.92
N LYS A 56 -0.91 2.95 7.64
CA LYS A 56 -1.11 1.65 7.01
C LYS A 56 0.10 1.23 6.21
N TYR A 57 0.41 -0.05 6.32
CA TYR A 57 1.42 -0.69 5.48
C TYR A 57 0.70 -1.68 4.59
N VAL A 58 0.96 -1.62 3.30
CA VAL A 58 0.27 -2.42 2.30
C VAL A 58 1.27 -3.24 1.52
N THR A 59 0.99 -4.52 1.38
CA THR A 59 1.75 -5.38 0.49
C THR A 59 0.78 -6.18 -0.37
N VAL A 60 1.20 -6.51 -1.58
CA VAL A 60 0.41 -7.32 -2.49
C VAL A 60 0.96 -8.73 -2.49
N VAL A 61 0.14 -9.71 -2.09
CA VAL A 61 0.58 -11.11 -2.01
C VAL A 61 0.28 -11.91 -3.26
N ALA A 62 -0.63 -11.43 -4.09
CA ALA A 62 -0.93 -12.07 -5.37
C ALA A 62 -1.44 -11.00 -6.34
N GLY A 63 -0.88 -10.96 -7.53
CA GLY A 63 -1.28 -10.01 -8.56
C GLY A 63 -0.60 -8.66 -8.40
N ALA A 64 -1.34 -7.62 -8.75
CA ALA A 64 -0.85 -6.26 -8.67
C ALA A 64 -1.99 -5.32 -8.30
N ALA A 65 -1.65 -4.18 -7.73
CA ALA A 65 -2.63 -3.17 -7.34
C ALA A 65 -2.09 -1.78 -7.63
N LEU A 66 -2.98 -0.88 -7.98
CA LEU A 66 -2.69 0.54 -8.04
C LEU A 66 -3.22 1.19 -6.77
N VAL A 67 -2.35 1.79 -6.01
CA VAL A 67 -2.70 2.46 -4.76
C VAL A 67 -2.61 3.96 -4.98
N GLY A 68 -3.71 4.66 -4.73
CA GLY A 68 -3.75 6.10 -4.77
C GLY A 68 -3.72 6.67 -3.36
N ALA A 69 -2.96 7.73 -3.18
CA ALA A 69 -2.88 8.40 -1.89
C ALA A 69 -3.01 9.90 -2.08
N VAL A 70 -3.79 10.52 -1.22
CA VAL A 70 -4.01 11.96 -1.21
C VAL A 70 -3.75 12.48 0.18
N ARG A 71 -2.94 13.52 0.26
CA ARG A 71 -2.73 14.21 1.54
C ARG A 71 -3.82 15.24 1.73
N ILE A 72 -4.57 15.10 2.82
CA ILE A 72 -5.65 16.03 3.15
C ILE A 72 -5.04 17.30 3.75
N ASP A 73 -5.33 18.44 3.13
CA ASP A 73 -4.80 19.73 3.59
C ASP A 73 -5.61 20.31 4.76
N ASN A 74 -6.91 20.07 4.77
CA ASN A 74 -7.78 20.55 5.83
C ASN A 74 -8.88 19.50 6.05
N TRP A 75 -8.90 18.88 7.22
CA TRP A 75 -9.84 17.81 7.51
C TRP A 75 -11.28 18.26 7.63
N GLN A 76 -11.49 19.51 7.97
CA GLN A 76 -12.85 20.06 8.08
C GLN A 76 -13.42 20.46 6.73
N LYS A 77 -12.56 20.92 5.83
CA LYS A 77 -12.96 21.35 4.49
C LYS A 77 -11.84 21.07 3.51
N PRO A 78 -11.71 19.83 3.06
CA PRO A 78 -10.64 19.49 2.11
C PRO A 78 -10.79 20.20 0.78
N SER A 79 -9.67 20.56 0.18
CA SER A 79 -9.66 21.11 -1.17
C SER A 79 -10.09 20.06 -2.17
N LYS A 80 -10.72 20.50 -3.27
CA LYS A 80 -11.29 19.57 -4.26
C LYS A 80 -10.24 18.94 -5.17
N ASP A 81 -9.18 19.67 -5.46
CA ASP A 81 -8.22 19.28 -6.47
C ASP A 81 -6.87 18.92 -5.88
N LEU A 82 -6.88 18.12 -4.80
CA LEU A 82 -5.65 17.69 -4.18
C LEU A 82 -4.91 16.70 -5.09
N PRO A 83 -3.58 16.79 -5.15
CA PRO A 83 -2.82 15.86 -5.96
C PRO A 83 -2.92 14.45 -5.42
N VAL A 84 -2.94 13.48 -6.34
CA VAL A 84 -3.02 12.06 -5.99
C VAL A 84 -1.68 11.41 -6.30
N GLY A 85 -1.04 10.86 -5.27
CA GLY A 85 0.10 9.99 -5.47
C GLY A 85 -0.37 8.62 -5.92
N ARG A 86 0.28 8.05 -6.92
CA ARG A 86 -0.08 6.74 -7.46
C ARG A 86 1.09 5.78 -7.31
N PHE A 87 0.79 4.61 -6.78
CA PHE A 87 1.81 3.60 -6.54
C PHE A 87 1.32 2.27 -7.09
N VAL A 88 2.11 1.65 -7.95
CA VAL A 88 1.80 0.32 -8.45
C VAL A 88 2.55 -0.70 -7.61
N LEU A 89 1.81 -1.57 -6.97
CA LEU A 89 2.36 -2.61 -6.11
C LEU A 89 2.12 -3.97 -6.75
N SER A 90 3.10 -4.85 -6.66
CA SER A 90 3.03 -6.16 -7.26
C SER A 90 3.57 -7.20 -6.30
N SER A 91 3.02 -8.42 -6.36
CA SER A 91 3.52 -9.55 -5.59
C SER A 91 4.90 -10.02 -6.05
N LYS A 92 5.37 -9.56 -7.20
CA LYS A 92 6.65 -9.98 -7.76
C LYS A 92 7.81 -9.09 -7.36
N LYS A 93 7.55 -8.01 -6.66
CA LYS A 93 8.66 -7.19 -6.22
C LYS A 93 8.30 -6.24 -5.08
#